data_17c5d1793211a7985f8ab295c352b6f3
#
_entry.id   17c5d1793211a7985f8ab295c352b6f3
#
_cell.length_a   1.000
_cell.length_b   1.000
_cell.length_c   1.000
_cell.angle_alpha   90.00
_cell.angle_beta   90.00
_cell.angle_gamma   90.00
#
_symmetry.space_group_name_H-M   'P 1'
#
loop_
_entity.id
_entity.type
_entity.pdbx_description
1 polymer ?
#
loop_
_entity_poly.entity_id
_entity_poly.type
_entity_poly.pdbx_seq_one_letter_code
_entity_poly.pdbx_strand_id
1 'polypeptide(L)'
;MSYELLIQHGSNIMYPPTVEGVTIEWERKGQPGKLTFEVVKTPGLSFQEGDPCRFSVDGTPVFYGFVFEKSRKGNNPNVIKCVVYDQLYYLKNKDTYVYTNKTASEVIKMVAEDFQLNVGELEDTGYKIASRVEDNQTLFDIIQNALDETLKATGQMYVLYDNVGKLTLKSLGNMKLNMLVDEDTAGDYDYKSSIATQTYDKIKLSYENKETGKREIFVAQDSSNINQWGVLQYYEKLDSTENAKAMADALL
;
A
#
# COMPACT_ATOMS: atom_id res chain seq x y z
N MET A 1 -24.76 8.20 13.74
CA MET A 1 -23.53 7.42 13.44
C MET A 1 -23.15 6.68 14.72
N SER A 2 -23.17 5.35 14.71
CA SER A 2 -22.78 4.52 15.85
C SER A 2 -21.40 3.91 15.57
N TYR A 3 -20.56 3.82 16.61
CA TYR A 3 -19.23 3.25 16.53
C TYR A 3 -19.11 2.08 17.47
N GLU A 4 -18.48 1.02 17.04
CA GLU A 4 -18.21 -0.15 17.86
C GLU A 4 -16.72 -0.51 17.75
N LEU A 5 -16.04 -0.57 18.90
CA LEU A 5 -14.70 -1.11 19.03
C LEU A 5 -14.77 -2.42 19.82
N LEU A 6 -14.22 -3.48 19.24
CA LEU A 6 -14.20 -4.81 19.83
C LEU A 6 -12.74 -5.28 19.93
N ILE A 7 -12.35 -5.78 21.09
CA ILE A 7 -11.07 -6.48 21.29
C ILE A 7 -11.38 -7.89 21.81
N GLN A 8 -10.73 -8.90 21.26
CA GLN A 8 -10.91 -10.28 21.69
C GLN A 8 -9.63 -10.81 22.34
N HIS A 9 -9.74 -11.34 23.56
CA HIS A 9 -8.66 -12.04 24.25
C HIS A 9 -9.09 -13.49 24.54
N GLY A 10 -8.48 -14.45 23.86
CA GLY A 10 -8.92 -15.84 23.90
C GLY A 10 -10.37 -15.97 23.44
N SER A 11 -11.24 -16.49 24.31
CA SER A 11 -12.69 -16.58 24.07
C SER A 11 -13.47 -15.34 24.51
N ASN A 12 -12.84 -14.39 25.19
CA ASN A 12 -13.50 -13.21 25.74
C ASN A 12 -13.55 -12.08 24.72
N ILE A 13 -14.75 -11.59 24.44
CA ILE A 13 -14.97 -10.42 23.61
C ILE A 13 -15.26 -9.23 24.54
N MET A 14 -14.53 -8.14 24.31
CA MET A 14 -14.62 -6.93 25.12
C MET A 14 -15.00 -5.74 24.26
N TYR A 15 -15.82 -4.87 24.82
CA TYR A 15 -16.21 -3.57 24.26
C TYR A 15 -15.67 -2.47 25.18
N PRO A 16 -14.40 -2.10 25.03
CA PRO A 16 -13.78 -1.16 25.94
C PRO A 16 -14.39 0.24 25.79
N PRO A 17 -14.58 1.00 26.87
CA PRO A 17 -15.00 2.39 26.78
C PRO A 17 -13.89 3.21 26.14
N THR A 18 -14.16 3.72 24.93
CA THR A 18 -13.22 4.53 24.15
C THR A 18 -13.31 5.99 24.52
N VAL A 19 -12.16 6.66 24.50
CA VAL A 19 -12.06 8.13 24.52
C VAL A 19 -12.25 8.64 23.08
N GLU A 20 -12.72 9.86 22.91
CA GLU A 20 -12.83 10.50 21.59
C GLU A 20 -11.49 10.52 20.84
N GLY A 21 -11.54 10.50 19.50
CA GLY A 21 -10.35 10.60 18.66
C GLY A 21 -9.84 9.25 18.15
N VAL A 22 -10.74 8.29 17.85
CA VAL A 22 -10.38 7.08 17.08
C VAL A 22 -9.95 7.50 15.67
N THR A 23 -8.75 7.09 15.28
CA THR A 23 -8.17 7.43 13.99
C THR A 23 -7.82 6.19 13.21
N ILE A 24 -8.20 6.14 11.93
CA ILE A 24 -7.76 5.14 10.97
C ILE A 24 -6.91 5.81 9.90
N GLU A 25 -5.75 5.24 9.64
CA GLU A 25 -4.82 5.71 8.63
C GLU A 25 -4.60 4.61 7.61
N TRP A 26 -4.77 4.91 6.32
CA TRP A 26 -4.44 4.02 5.22
C TRP A 26 -3.54 4.74 4.22
N GLU A 27 -2.52 4.05 3.78
CA GLU A 27 -1.68 4.48 2.67
C GLU A 27 -1.86 3.52 1.49
N ARG A 28 -1.90 4.06 0.30
CA ARG A 28 -2.09 3.24 -0.91
C ARG A 28 -0.98 2.22 -1.14
N LYS A 29 0.25 2.50 -0.69
CA LYS A 29 1.45 1.74 -1.07
C LYS A 29 2.38 1.55 0.11
N GLY A 30 2.80 0.31 0.34
CA GLY A 30 3.95 -0.03 1.17
C GLY A 30 3.76 0.13 2.69
N GLN A 31 2.54 0.38 3.16
CA GLN A 31 2.24 0.51 4.58
C GLN A 31 0.98 -0.28 4.95
N PRO A 32 0.94 -0.84 6.17
CA PRO A 32 -0.27 -1.43 6.72
C PRO A 32 -1.27 -0.35 7.12
N GLY A 33 -2.55 -0.67 7.08
CA GLY A 33 -3.59 0.12 7.73
C GLY A 33 -3.35 0.17 9.22
N LYS A 34 -3.58 1.33 9.82
CA LYS A 34 -3.31 1.62 11.23
C LYS A 34 -4.54 2.20 11.88
N LEU A 35 -4.96 1.61 12.99
CA LEU A 35 -6.02 2.11 13.87
C LEU A 35 -5.40 2.55 15.20
N THR A 36 -5.64 3.79 15.59
CA THR A 36 -5.20 4.36 16.88
C THR A 36 -6.41 4.80 17.68
N PHE A 37 -6.43 4.41 18.95
CA PHE A 37 -7.50 4.80 19.87
C PHE A 37 -6.99 4.81 21.31
N GLU A 38 -7.78 5.41 22.19
CA GLU A 38 -7.56 5.40 23.64
C GLU A 38 -8.76 4.77 24.34
N VAL A 39 -8.50 3.94 25.34
CA VAL A 39 -9.54 3.29 26.17
C VAL A 39 -9.34 3.58 27.64
N VAL A 40 -10.44 3.69 28.37
CA VAL A 40 -10.40 3.85 29.84
C VAL A 40 -10.19 2.47 30.45
N LYS A 41 -9.21 2.35 31.35
CA LYS A 41 -8.97 1.14 32.12
C LYS A 41 -10.13 0.90 33.07
N THR A 42 -10.84 -0.20 32.88
CA THR A 42 -11.93 -0.63 33.74
C THR A 42 -11.62 -2.00 34.35
N PRO A 43 -12.23 -2.35 35.50
CA PRO A 43 -12.17 -3.72 36.02
C PRO A 43 -12.68 -4.71 34.96
N GLY A 44 -11.94 -5.77 34.70
CA GLY A 44 -12.29 -6.77 33.71
C GLY A 44 -11.78 -6.48 32.29
N LEU A 45 -11.27 -5.29 31.96
CA LEU A 45 -10.61 -5.01 30.72
C LEU A 45 -9.17 -5.58 30.74
N SER A 46 -8.99 -6.74 30.11
CA SER A 46 -7.70 -7.43 30.04
C SER A 46 -7.44 -7.90 28.63
N PHE A 47 -6.49 -7.27 27.95
CA PHE A 47 -6.03 -7.62 26.61
C PHE A 47 -4.54 -7.39 26.49
N GLN A 48 -3.92 -7.98 25.49
CA GLN A 48 -2.49 -7.94 25.27
C GLN A 48 -2.14 -7.67 23.80
N GLU A 49 -0.87 -7.47 23.54
CA GLU A 49 -0.33 -7.39 22.18
C GLU A 49 -0.57 -8.73 21.48
N GLY A 50 -0.94 -8.67 20.19
CA GLY A 50 -1.39 -9.81 19.39
C GLY A 50 -2.89 -10.08 19.42
N ASP A 51 -3.63 -9.49 20.35
CA ASP A 51 -5.08 -9.67 20.40
C ASP A 51 -5.77 -9.02 19.20
N PRO A 52 -6.73 -9.71 18.55
CA PRO A 52 -7.49 -9.15 17.43
C PRO A 52 -8.41 -8.01 17.89
N CYS A 53 -8.49 -7.01 17.02
CA CYS A 53 -9.30 -5.82 17.21
C CYS A 53 -10.12 -5.54 15.95
N ARG A 54 -11.41 -5.20 16.12
CA ARG A 54 -12.32 -4.81 15.05
C ARG A 54 -12.95 -3.47 15.36
N PHE A 55 -13.02 -2.60 14.37
CA PHE A 55 -13.76 -1.35 14.43
C PHE A 55 -14.86 -1.32 13.38
N SER A 56 -16.07 -0.92 13.79
CA SER A 56 -17.26 -0.88 12.96
C SER A 56 -17.94 0.49 13.06
N VAL A 57 -18.55 0.92 11.97
CA VAL A 57 -19.35 2.14 11.86
C VAL A 57 -20.74 1.75 11.37
N ASP A 58 -21.76 2.16 12.09
CA ASP A 58 -23.18 1.81 11.83
C ASP A 58 -23.39 0.31 11.54
N GLY A 59 -22.73 -0.54 12.35
CA GLY A 59 -22.79 -2.00 12.26
C GLY A 59 -21.93 -2.61 11.13
N THR A 60 -21.31 -1.78 10.27
CA THR A 60 -20.44 -2.26 9.19
C THR A 60 -18.98 -2.27 9.66
N PRO A 61 -18.30 -3.44 9.66
CA PRO A 61 -16.88 -3.48 9.95
C PRO A 61 -16.09 -2.66 8.91
N VAL A 62 -15.22 -1.77 9.38
CA VAL A 62 -14.37 -0.93 8.53
C VAL A 62 -12.89 -1.18 8.74
N PHE A 63 -12.51 -1.79 9.86
CA PHE A 63 -11.13 -2.15 10.15
C PHE A 63 -11.07 -3.45 10.96
N TYR A 64 -10.09 -4.29 10.65
CA TYR A 64 -9.71 -5.45 11.44
C TYR A 64 -8.19 -5.55 11.49
N GLY A 65 -7.65 -5.83 12.65
CA GLY A 65 -6.21 -5.97 12.84
C GLY A 65 -5.86 -6.53 14.21
N PHE A 66 -4.61 -6.35 14.61
CA PHE A 66 -4.08 -6.87 15.86
C PHE A 66 -3.47 -5.75 16.68
N VAL A 67 -3.60 -5.81 17.99
CA VAL A 67 -2.97 -4.86 18.91
C VAL A 67 -1.46 -5.06 18.86
N PHE A 68 -0.72 -4.04 18.44
CA PHE A 68 0.74 -4.07 18.38
C PHE A 68 1.38 -3.30 19.53
N GLU A 69 0.73 -2.23 19.97
CA GLU A 69 1.27 -1.39 21.01
C GLU A 69 0.20 -0.95 22.01
N LYS A 70 0.57 -0.98 23.27
CA LYS A 70 -0.19 -0.38 24.38
C LYS A 70 0.73 0.53 25.16
N SER A 71 0.31 1.76 25.37
CA SER A 71 1.06 2.73 26.16
C SER A 71 0.17 3.48 27.16
N ARG A 72 0.77 3.95 28.24
CA ARG A 72 0.12 4.78 29.26
C ARG A 72 1.04 5.92 29.64
N LYS A 73 0.46 7.06 29.94
CA LYS A 73 1.20 8.23 30.46
C LYS A 73 1.03 8.32 31.96
N GLY A 74 2.09 8.66 32.68
CA GLY A 74 2.07 8.78 34.14
C GLY A 74 1.09 9.82 34.67
N ASN A 75 0.84 10.88 33.90
CA ASN A 75 -0.16 11.92 34.22
C ASN A 75 -1.61 11.48 33.96
N ASN A 76 -1.83 10.36 33.26
CA ASN A 76 -3.15 9.76 33.03
C ASN A 76 -3.05 8.21 32.99
N PRO A 77 -2.79 7.57 34.12
CA PRO A 77 -2.53 6.13 34.19
C PRO A 77 -3.76 5.26 33.91
N ASN A 78 -4.96 5.88 33.93
CA ASN A 78 -6.23 5.20 33.68
C ASN A 78 -6.62 5.16 32.21
N VAL A 79 -5.85 5.80 31.32
CA VAL A 79 -6.06 5.75 29.89
C VAL A 79 -4.95 4.92 29.24
N ILE A 80 -5.34 3.99 28.40
CA ILE A 80 -4.46 3.14 27.62
C ILE A 80 -4.57 3.56 26.16
N LYS A 81 -3.48 4.06 25.58
CA LYS A 81 -3.37 4.31 24.13
C LYS A 81 -2.99 3.01 23.44
N CYS A 82 -3.72 2.66 22.39
CA CYS A 82 -3.53 1.45 21.60
C CYS A 82 -3.18 1.80 20.15
N VAL A 83 -2.26 1.04 19.57
CA VAL A 83 -1.98 1.04 18.14
C VAL A 83 -2.24 -0.36 17.62
N VAL A 84 -3.07 -0.45 16.61
CA VAL A 84 -3.49 -1.68 15.93
C VAL A 84 -3.09 -1.58 14.47
N TYR A 85 -2.50 -2.63 13.93
CA TYR A 85 -2.22 -2.75 12.51
C TYR A 85 -3.00 -3.91 11.90
N ASP A 86 -3.38 -3.76 10.64
CA ASP A 86 -3.92 -4.85 9.86
C ASP A 86 -2.84 -5.88 9.48
N GLN A 87 -3.23 -6.97 8.80
CA GLN A 87 -2.30 -8.04 8.47
C GLN A 87 -1.24 -7.63 7.44
N LEU A 88 -1.40 -6.51 6.72
CA LEU A 88 -0.34 -6.01 5.85
C LEU A 88 0.95 -5.68 6.62
N TYR A 89 0.87 -5.50 7.95
CA TYR A 89 2.07 -5.30 8.77
C TYR A 89 3.10 -6.42 8.60
N TYR A 90 2.63 -7.65 8.43
CA TYR A 90 3.51 -8.82 8.24
C TYR A 90 4.27 -8.78 6.90
N LEU A 91 3.83 -7.98 5.93
CA LEU A 91 4.56 -7.76 4.68
C LEU A 91 5.84 -6.90 4.85
N LYS A 92 6.10 -6.38 6.06
CA LYS A 92 7.39 -5.75 6.41
C LYS A 92 8.50 -6.76 6.67
N ASN A 93 8.17 -8.05 6.82
CA ASN A 93 9.17 -9.11 6.89
C ASN A 93 9.96 -9.18 5.58
N LYS A 94 11.20 -9.64 5.69
CA LYS A 94 12.09 -9.84 4.56
C LYS A 94 12.24 -11.30 4.24
N ASP A 95 12.36 -11.60 2.94
CA ASP A 95 12.62 -12.95 2.46
C ASP A 95 13.30 -12.91 1.08
N THR A 96 13.60 -14.08 0.55
CA THR A 96 14.13 -14.30 -0.79
C THR A 96 13.15 -15.15 -1.59
N TYR A 97 12.66 -14.60 -2.70
CA TYR A 97 11.74 -15.29 -3.60
C TYR A 97 12.32 -15.41 -4.99
N VAL A 98 12.18 -16.60 -5.56
CA VAL A 98 12.49 -16.88 -6.97
C VAL A 98 11.23 -17.39 -7.62
N TYR A 99 10.77 -16.71 -8.66
CA TYR A 99 9.58 -17.14 -9.38
C TYR A 99 9.71 -16.90 -10.88
N THR A 100 9.01 -17.73 -11.66
CA THR A 100 8.98 -17.67 -13.12
C THR A 100 7.55 -17.81 -13.62
N ASN A 101 7.21 -17.08 -14.67
CA ASN A 101 5.91 -17.18 -15.36
C ASN A 101 4.70 -17.03 -14.42
N LYS A 102 4.80 -16.11 -13.43
CA LYS A 102 3.72 -15.82 -12.48
C LYS A 102 3.13 -14.45 -12.73
N THR A 103 1.82 -14.31 -12.49
CA THR A 103 1.18 -12.98 -12.41
C THR A 103 1.45 -12.35 -11.04
N ALA A 104 1.28 -11.03 -10.92
CA ALA A 104 1.44 -10.35 -9.63
C ALA A 104 0.42 -10.88 -8.59
N SER A 105 -0.81 -11.21 -8.99
CA SER A 105 -1.79 -11.85 -8.11
C SER A 105 -1.35 -13.23 -7.63
N GLU A 106 -0.67 -14.04 -8.47
CA GLU A 106 -0.07 -15.31 -8.07
C GLU A 106 1.11 -15.15 -7.11
N VAL A 107 1.92 -14.07 -7.27
CA VAL A 107 3.00 -13.74 -6.33
C VAL A 107 2.43 -13.34 -4.96
N ILE A 108 1.40 -12.51 -4.92
CA ILE A 108 0.71 -12.14 -3.66
C ILE A 108 0.18 -13.38 -2.97
N LYS A 109 -0.45 -14.31 -3.72
CA LYS A 109 -0.98 -15.55 -3.16
C LYS A 109 0.13 -16.41 -2.56
N MET A 110 1.26 -16.58 -3.26
CA MET A 110 2.41 -17.33 -2.79
C MET A 110 2.96 -16.75 -1.46
N VAL A 111 3.15 -15.45 -1.39
CA VAL A 111 3.58 -14.77 -0.16
C VAL A 111 2.57 -14.96 0.97
N ALA A 112 1.28 -14.83 0.67
CA ALA A 112 0.23 -14.99 1.66
C ALA A 112 0.15 -16.42 2.21
N GLU A 113 0.36 -17.44 1.38
CA GLU A 113 0.41 -18.86 1.78
C GLU A 113 1.59 -19.10 2.73
N ASP A 114 2.80 -18.61 2.41
CA ASP A 114 3.99 -18.80 3.23
C ASP A 114 3.88 -18.12 4.61
N PHE A 115 3.27 -16.93 4.66
CA PHE A 115 3.09 -16.18 5.89
C PHE A 115 1.71 -16.38 6.55
N GLN A 116 0.93 -17.35 6.06
CA GLN A 116 -0.40 -17.72 6.61
C GLN A 116 -1.36 -16.52 6.73
N LEU A 117 -1.30 -15.60 5.75
CA LEU A 117 -2.17 -14.45 5.71
C LEU A 117 -3.53 -14.83 5.11
N ASN A 118 -4.58 -14.22 5.62
CA ASN A 118 -5.93 -14.44 5.10
C ASN A 118 -6.11 -13.75 3.75
N VAL A 119 -6.42 -14.52 2.72
CA VAL A 119 -6.64 -14.03 1.37
C VAL A 119 -8.14 -13.82 1.13
N GLY A 120 -8.48 -12.64 0.61
CA GLY A 120 -9.81 -12.31 0.09
C GLY A 120 -9.87 -12.42 -1.43
N GLU A 121 -10.39 -11.38 -2.06
CA GLU A 121 -10.46 -11.29 -3.52
C GLU A 121 -9.13 -10.76 -4.08
N LEU A 122 -8.45 -11.58 -4.88
CA LEU A 122 -7.28 -11.15 -5.66
C LEU A 122 -7.67 -11.10 -7.14
N GLU A 123 -7.89 -9.89 -7.67
CA GLU A 123 -8.16 -9.69 -9.09
C GLU A 123 -6.95 -10.17 -9.90
N ASP A 124 -7.20 -10.99 -10.94
CA ASP A 124 -6.12 -11.49 -11.79
C ASP A 124 -5.49 -10.34 -12.58
N THR A 125 -4.18 -10.20 -12.46
CA THR A 125 -3.44 -9.15 -13.16
C THR A 125 -3.08 -9.51 -14.60
N GLY A 126 -3.29 -10.75 -15.02
CA GLY A 126 -3.19 -11.24 -16.39
C GLY A 126 -1.77 -11.31 -16.96
N TYR A 127 -0.89 -10.36 -16.65
CA TYR A 127 0.48 -10.32 -17.15
C TYR A 127 1.37 -11.34 -16.44
N LYS A 128 2.05 -12.18 -17.22
CA LYS A 128 2.99 -13.20 -16.74
C LYS A 128 4.41 -12.62 -16.72
N ILE A 129 4.95 -12.43 -15.53
CA ILE A 129 6.34 -12.02 -15.31
C ILE A 129 7.27 -13.19 -15.65
N ALA A 130 8.21 -12.99 -16.58
CA ALA A 130 9.03 -14.05 -17.14
C ALA A 130 9.88 -14.76 -16.07
N SER A 131 10.67 -14.01 -15.31
CA SER A 131 11.48 -14.51 -14.20
C SER A 131 11.92 -13.38 -13.29
N ARG A 132 11.93 -13.62 -11.98
CA ARG A 132 12.46 -12.70 -10.98
C ARG A 132 13.20 -13.44 -9.88
N VAL A 133 14.25 -12.79 -9.38
CA VAL A 133 14.96 -13.15 -8.16
C VAL A 133 14.88 -11.94 -7.24
N GLU A 134 14.12 -12.07 -6.18
CA GLU A 134 13.94 -11.06 -5.14
C GLU A 134 14.74 -11.51 -3.93
N ASP A 135 15.90 -10.92 -3.69
CA ASP A 135 16.81 -11.34 -2.63
C ASP A 135 16.83 -10.32 -1.49
N ASN A 136 16.58 -10.79 -0.26
CA ASN A 136 16.58 -9.98 0.97
C ASN A 136 15.71 -8.71 0.87
N GLN A 137 14.60 -8.80 0.17
CA GLN A 137 13.61 -7.73 0.01
C GLN A 137 12.51 -7.83 1.06
N THR A 138 11.82 -6.72 1.37
CA THR A 138 10.57 -6.81 2.12
C THR A 138 9.50 -7.47 1.24
N LEU A 139 8.55 -8.17 1.87
CA LEU A 139 7.44 -8.77 1.12
C LEU A 139 6.61 -7.68 0.41
N PHE A 140 6.52 -6.48 0.98
CA PHE A 140 5.95 -5.32 0.30
C PHE A 140 6.69 -5.00 -1.00
N ASP A 141 8.04 -4.95 -0.97
CA ASP A 141 8.84 -4.63 -2.15
C ASP A 141 8.69 -5.73 -3.22
N ILE A 142 8.72 -7.01 -2.81
CA ILE A 142 8.53 -8.15 -3.72
C ILE A 142 7.19 -8.04 -4.46
N ILE A 143 6.12 -7.80 -3.72
CA ILE A 143 4.77 -7.62 -4.29
C ILE A 143 4.72 -6.37 -5.17
N GLN A 144 5.30 -5.26 -4.69
CA GLN A 144 5.30 -4.01 -5.43
C GLN A 144 6.07 -4.12 -6.75
N ASN A 145 7.22 -4.80 -6.75
CA ASN A 145 7.98 -5.07 -7.96
C ASN A 145 7.15 -5.83 -9.01
N ALA A 146 6.39 -6.84 -8.56
CA ALA A 146 5.50 -7.60 -9.44
C ALA A 146 4.35 -6.73 -10.00
N LEU A 147 3.78 -5.83 -9.18
CA LEU A 147 2.75 -4.89 -9.62
C LEU A 147 3.31 -3.81 -10.56
N ASP A 148 4.53 -3.32 -10.31
CA ASP A 148 5.19 -2.34 -11.15
C ASP A 148 5.56 -2.93 -12.54
N GLU A 149 6.00 -4.20 -12.60
CA GLU A 149 6.18 -4.92 -13.88
C GLU A 149 4.85 -5.06 -14.64
N THR A 150 3.78 -5.40 -13.92
CA THR A 150 2.44 -5.47 -14.53
C THR A 150 1.99 -4.12 -15.07
N LEU A 151 2.19 -3.04 -14.29
CA LEU A 151 1.88 -1.67 -14.72
C LEU A 151 2.64 -1.27 -15.98
N LYS A 152 3.96 -1.54 -16.02
CA LYS A 152 4.81 -1.26 -17.19
C LYS A 152 4.33 -2.00 -18.44
N ALA A 153 3.90 -3.25 -18.29
CA ALA A 153 3.49 -4.08 -19.41
C ALA A 153 2.07 -3.82 -19.91
N THR A 154 1.15 -3.47 -19.01
CA THR A 154 -0.30 -3.40 -19.32
C THR A 154 -0.88 -2.00 -19.23
N GLY A 155 -0.19 -1.06 -18.59
CA GLY A 155 -0.72 0.26 -18.23
C GLY A 155 -1.79 0.22 -17.13
N GLN A 156 -2.06 -0.95 -16.53
CA GLN A 156 -3.08 -1.11 -15.47
C GLN A 156 -2.46 -1.04 -14.09
N MET A 157 -3.02 -0.18 -13.25
CA MET A 157 -2.63 -0.03 -11.86
C MET A 157 -3.54 -0.83 -10.94
N TYR A 158 -2.93 -1.58 -10.02
CA TYR A 158 -3.60 -2.35 -8.99
C TYR A 158 -3.24 -1.84 -7.59
N VAL A 159 -4.14 -2.03 -6.65
CA VAL A 159 -3.96 -1.66 -5.25
C VAL A 159 -4.17 -2.88 -4.37
N LEU A 160 -3.15 -3.20 -3.56
CA LEU A 160 -3.23 -4.20 -2.50
C LEU A 160 -3.64 -3.50 -1.20
N TYR A 161 -4.68 -4.00 -0.55
CA TYR A 161 -5.15 -3.49 0.73
C TYR A 161 -5.75 -4.60 1.59
N ASP A 162 -5.92 -4.33 2.87
CA ASP A 162 -6.65 -5.22 3.76
C ASP A 162 -8.15 -4.84 3.77
N ASN A 163 -8.99 -5.78 3.39
CA ASN A 163 -10.44 -5.63 3.48
C ASN A 163 -10.95 -6.39 4.70
N VAL A 164 -10.89 -5.72 5.85
CA VAL A 164 -11.39 -6.25 7.13
C VAL A 164 -10.81 -7.64 7.44
N GLY A 165 -9.48 -7.73 7.46
CA GLY A 165 -8.74 -8.95 7.77
C GLY A 165 -8.54 -9.89 6.57
N LYS A 166 -8.71 -9.42 5.33
CA LYS A 166 -8.48 -10.20 4.11
C LYS A 166 -7.68 -9.42 3.09
N LEU A 167 -6.53 -9.95 2.67
CA LEU A 167 -5.76 -9.37 1.57
C LEU A 167 -6.60 -9.29 0.31
N THR A 168 -6.74 -8.10 -0.22
CA THR A 168 -7.57 -7.84 -1.41
C THR A 168 -6.76 -7.06 -2.43
N LEU A 169 -6.78 -7.51 -3.68
CA LEU A 169 -6.15 -6.83 -4.82
C LEU A 169 -7.24 -6.41 -5.81
N LYS A 170 -7.28 -5.12 -6.14
CA LYS A 170 -8.21 -4.60 -7.16
C LYS A 170 -7.49 -3.66 -8.11
N SER A 171 -7.95 -3.66 -9.37
CA SER A 171 -7.55 -2.62 -10.32
C SER A 171 -8.14 -1.27 -9.90
N LEU A 172 -7.39 -0.20 -10.11
CA LEU A 172 -7.83 1.16 -9.77
C LEU A 172 -9.13 1.54 -10.51
N GLY A 173 -9.32 1.02 -11.73
CA GLY A 173 -10.54 1.20 -12.51
C GLY A 173 -11.79 0.64 -11.82
N ASN A 174 -11.63 -0.48 -11.11
CA ASN A 174 -12.73 -1.15 -10.38
C ASN A 174 -12.96 -0.59 -8.96
N MET A 175 -12.14 0.38 -8.53
CA MET A 175 -12.28 1.06 -7.23
C MET A 175 -13.05 2.39 -7.30
N LYS A 176 -13.61 2.73 -8.45
CA LYS A 176 -14.42 3.94 -8.61
C LYS A 176 -15.64 3.91 -7.71
N LEU A 177 -15.79 4.97 -6.91
CA LEU A 177 -17.03 5.25 -6.18
C LEU A 177 -17.96 6.08 -7.05
N ASN A 178 -19.26 5.86 -6.92
CA ASN A 178 -20.27 6.71 -7.53
C ASN A 178 -20.51 7.96 -6.66
N MET A 179 -19.45 8.74 -6.47
CA MET A 179 -19.44 9.94 -5.64
C MET A 179 -18.73 11.05 -6.41
N LEU A 180 -19.36 12.20 -6.53
CA LEU A 180 -18.77 13.42 -7.05
C LEU A 180 -18.39 14.32 -5.88
N VAL A 181 -17.14 14.79 -5.89
CA VAL A 181 -16.66 15.84 -4.97
C VAL A 181 -16.35 17.06 -5.83
N ASP A 182 -17.08 18.14 -5.61
CA ASP A 182 -16.95 19.42 -6.30
C ASP A 182 -17.11 20.59 -5.31
N GLU A 183 -17.12 21.81 -5.81
CA GLU A 183 -17.23 23.02 -4.98
C GLU A 183 -18.55 23.08 -4.19
N ASP A 184 -19.62 22.47 -4.69
CA ASP A 184 -20.94 22.47 -4.04
C ASP A 184 -21.06 21.40 -2.94
N THR A 185 -20.26 20.32 -3.04
CA THR A 185 -20.32 19.15 -2.12
C THR A 185 -19.17 19.14 -1.11
N ALA A 186 -18.08 19.87 -1.36
CA ALA A 186 -16.95 20.00 -0.45
C ALA A 186 -17.23 21.09 0.60
N GLY A 187 -17.06 20.74 1.91
CA GLY A 187 -17.20 21.71 3.00
C GLY A 187 -16.01 22.67 3.10
N ASP A 188 -14.82 22.18 2.71
CA ASP A 188 -13.56 22.95 2.64
C ASP A 188 -12.55 22.17 1.79
N TYR A 189 -11.60 22.86 1.17
CA TYR A 189 -10.51 22.21 0.44
C TYR A 189 -9.26 23.09 0.41
N ASP A 190 -8.10 22.43 0.43
CA ASP A 190 -6.82 23.04 0.16
C ASP A 190 -6.34 22.63 -1.25
N TYR A 191 -6.10 23.63 -2.11
CA TYR A 191 -5.54 23.39 -3.44
C TYR A 191 -4.06 23.80 -3.48
N LYS A 192 -3.18 22.86 -3.86
CA LYS A 192 -1.77 23.11 -4.10
C LYS A 192 -1.35 22.52 -5.46
N SER A 193 -0.85 23.36 -6.34
CA SER A 193 -0.15 22.94 -7.56
C SER A 193 1.35 23.15 -7.39
N SER A 194 2.15 22.18 -7.82
CA SER A 194 3.61 22.23 -7.67
C SER A 194 4.29 21.39 -8.73
N ILE A 195 5.37 21.90 -9.28
CA ILE A 195 6.31 21.16 -10.13
C ILE A 195 7.61 20.79 -9.38
N ALA A 196 7.65 21.01 -8.05
CA ALA A 196 8.86 20.85 -7.25
C ALA A 196 9.24 19.39 -6.95
N THR A 197 8.29 18.44 -7.08
CA THR A 197 8.53 17.03 -6.76
C THR A 197 7.90 16.10 -7.78
N GLN A 198 8.65 15.12 -8.24
CA GLN A 198 8.19 14.03 -9.13
C GLN A 198 7.48 14.52 -10.40
N THR A 199 7.85 15.71 -10.88
CA THR A 199 7.39 16.25 -12.16
C THR A 199 8.57 16.24 -13.12
N TYR A 200 8.40 15.56 -14.23
CA TYR A 200 9.45 15.43 -15.25
C TYR A 200 8.89 15.78 -16.62
N ASP A 201 9.65 16.53 -17.38
CA ASP A 201 9.37 16.88 -18.77
C ASP A 201 10.39 16.26 -19.74
N LYS A 202 11.35 15.52 -19.17
CA LYS A 202 12.33 14.74 -19.92
C LYS A 202 12.67 13.46 -19.19
N ILE A 203 12.44 12.34 -19.84
CA ILE A 203 12.81 11.02 -19.37
C ILE A 203 14.03 10.55 -20.13
N LYS A 204 15.06 10.12 -19.44
CA LYS A 204 16.27 9.55 -20.02
C LYS A 204 16.56 8.20 -19.37
N LEU A 205 16.36 7.13 -20.14
CA LEU A 205 16.68 5.78 -19.73
C LEU A 205 17.98 5.34 -20.40
N SER A 206 18.86 4.64 -19.70
CA SER A 206 20.12 4.16 -20.25
C SER A 206 20.33 2.70 -19.94
N TYR A 207 20.74 1.94 -20.94
CA TYR A 207 21.13 0.55 -20.84
C TYR A 207 22.60 0.39 -21.21
N GLU A 208 23.35 -0.35 -20.42
CA GLU A 208 24.74 -0.68 -20.72
C GLU A 208 24.81 -2.13 -21.22
N ASN A 209 25.03 -2.27 -22.53
CA ASN A 209 25.17 -3.57 -23.16
C ASN A 209 26.52 -4.19 -22.76
N LYS A 210 26.47 -5.20 -21.89
CA LYS A 210 27.65 -5.85 -21.33
C LYS A 210 28.47 -6.63 -22.37
N GLU A 211 27.86 -7.04 -23.47
CA GLU A 211 28.54 -7.78 -24.56
C GLU A 211 29.33 -6.85 -25.48
N THR A 212 28.77 -5.69 -25.77
CA THR A 212 29.36 -4.73 -26.74
C THR A 212 30.09 -3.56 -26.07
N GLY A 213 29.90 -3.37 -24.76
CA GLY A 213 30.39 -2.22 -24.00
C GLY A 213 29.75 -0.88 -24.39
N LYS A 214 28.71 -0.91 -25.24
CA LYS A 214 28.01 0.30 -25.70
C LYS A 214 26.87 0.65 -24.79
N ARG A 215 26.63 1.96 -24.63
CA ARG A 215 25.48 2.50 -23.90
C ARG A 215 24.39 2.88 -24.88
N GLU A 216 23.22 2.31 -24.71
CA GLU A 216 22.00 2.68 -25.42
C GLU A 216 21.19 3.66 -24.57
N ILE A 217 20.61 4.68 -25.20
CA ILE A 217 19.89 5.75 -24.53
C ILE A 217 18.52 5.90 -25.18
N PHE A 218 17.48 5.87 -24.34
CA PHE A 218 16.10 6.11 -24.75
C PHE A 218 15.66 7.42 -24.10
N VAL A 219 15.07 8.32 -24.91
CA VAL A 219 14.64 9.65 -24.45
C VAL A 219 13.21 9.89 -24.92
N ALA A 220 12.38 10.33 -23.97
CA ALA A 220 11.10 10.97 -24.23
C ALA A 220 11.13 12.37 -23.62
N GLN A 221 10.48 13.36 -24.26
CA GLN A 221 10.45 14.72 -23.73
C GLN A 221 9.21 15.49 -24.19
N ASP A 222 8.71 16.36 -23.32
CA ASP A 222 7.69 17.35 -23.62
C ASP A 222 8.33 18.73 -23.82
N SER A 223 8.51 19.11 -25.07
CA SER A 223 9.13 20.39 -25.42
C SER A 223 8.32 21.61 -24.99
N SER A 224 7.00 21.47 -24.83
CA SER A 224 6.14 22.55 -24.35
C SER A 224 6.45 22.89 -22.90
N ASN A 225 6.49 21.86 -22.06
CA ASN A 225 6.80 22.01 -20.63
C ASN A 225 8.26 22.43 -20.42
N ILE A 226 9.21 21.89 -21.20
CA ILE A 226 10.62 22.31 -21.16
C ILE A 226 10.77 23.81 -21.46
N ASN A 227 10.04 24.33 -22.43
CA ASN A 227 10.10 25.77 -22.77
C ASN A 227 9.50 26.65 -21.66
N GLN A 228 8.58 26.13 -20.87
CA GLN A 228 7.89 26.86 -19.81
C GLN A 228 8.62 26.77 -18.45
N TRP A 229 9.12 25.59 -18.09
CA TRP A 229 9.66 25.32 -16.74
C TRP A 229 11.17 25.11 -16.71
N GLY A 230 11.83 24.96 -17.88
CA GLY A 230 13.19 24.42 -17.98
C GLY A 230 13.17 22.90 -17.95
N VAL A 231 14.35 22.28 -17.99
CA VAL A 231 14.46 20.81 -18.05
C VAL A 231 14.35 20.20 -16.66
N LEU A 232 13.28 19.45 -16.43
CA LEU A 232 13.09 18.58 -15.27
C LEU A 232 13.27 17.12 -15.72
N GLN A 233 14.49 16.58 -15.49
CA GLN A 233 14.86 15.28 -16.05
C GLN A 233 14.76 14.14 -15.02
N TYR A 234 14.06 13.07 -15.39
CA TYR A 234 14.20 11.76 -14.78
C TYR A 234 15.29 10.96 -15.47
N TYR A 235 16.13 10.26 -14.71
CA TYR A 235 17.18 9.39 -15.24
C TYR A 235 17.16 8.06 -14.52
N GLU A 236 17.13 6.97 -15.30
CA GLU A 236 17.21 5.60 -14.76
C GLU A 236 18.13 4.73 -15.62
N LYS A 237 18.85 3.80 -14.98
CA LYS A 237 19.57 2.73 -15.66
C LYS A 237 18.68 1.51 -15.74
N LEU A 238 18.59 0.94 -16.94
CA LEU A 238 17.81 -0.26 -17.21
C LEU A 238 18.70 -1.50 -17.15
N ASP A 239 18.11 -2.61 -16.72
CA ASP A 239 18.73 -3.93 -16.78
C ASP A 239 18.48 -4.64 -18.13
N SER A 240 17.50 -4.16 -18.91
CA SER A 240 17.10 -4.68 -20.22
C SER A 240 16.62 -3.54 -21.11
N THR A 241 16.68 -3.73 -22.43
CA THR A 241 16.14 -2.80 -23.43
C THR A 241 14.70 -3.11 -23.81
N GLU A 242 14.13 -4.19 -23.27
CA GLU A 242 12.77 -4.59 -23.57
C GLU A 242 11.79 -3.48 -23.14
N ASN A 243 10.98 -3.03 -24.08
CA ASN A 243 10.00 -1.95 -23.89
C ASN A 243 10.57 -0.60 -23.43
N ALA A 244 11.89 -0.38 -23.48
CA ALA A 244 12.54 0.84 -22.96
C ALA A 244 11.96 2.13 -23.57
N LYS A 245 11.62 2.13 -24.86
CA LYS A 245 11.00 3.29 -25.52
C LYS A 245 9.58 3.55 -24.99
N ALA A 246 8.74 2.50 -24.91
CA ALA A 246 7.39 2.61 -24.38
C ALA A 246 7.39 3.02 -22.90
N MET A 247 8.36 2.52 -22.12
CA MET A 247 8.56 2.94 -20.73
C MET A 247 8.93 4.42 -20.62
N ALA A 248 9.83 4.92 -21.48
CA ALA A 248 10.18 6.33 -21.49
C ALA A 248 8.98 7.23 -21.82
N ASP A 249 8.15 6.82 -22.78
CA ASP A 249 6.95 7.55 -23.18
C ASP A 249 5.84 7.49 -22.09
N ALA A 250 5.77 6.40 -21.34
CA ALA A 250 4.79 6.25 -20.24
C ALA A 250 5.18 6.97 -18.95
N LEU A 251 6.47 7.26 -18.75
CA LEU A 251 6.98 8.00 -17.59
C LEU A 251 6.92 9.52 -17.79
N LEU A 252 6.73 9.98 -19.02
CA LEU A 252 6.59 11.39 -19.40
C LEU A 252 5.18 11.90 -19.12
#